data_faef8f3797cdd2740381885a29bc81c7
#
_entry.id   faef8f3797cdd2740381885a29bc81c7
#
_cell.length_a   1.000
_cell.length_b   1.000
_cell.length_c   1.000
_cell.angle_alpha   90.00
_cell.angle_beta   90.00
_cell.angle_gamma   90.00
#
_symmetry.space_group_name_H-M   'P 1'
#
loop_
_entity.id
_entity.type
_entity.pdbx_description
1 polymer ?
#
loop_
_entity_poly.entity_id
_entity_poly.type
_entity_poly.pdbx_seq_one_letter_code
_entity_poly.pdbx_strand_id
1 'polypeptide(L)'
;ARFTGGISGRLYACGSMNPCPCGYYNHPDRPCLCSPGAVQKYMNRISGPLLDRIDIQIEIVPVPFEKISEQQLSEPSIAIRERVIKARAIQERRFAAYEGIYCNAQMNSKLLHQYAVPDASGLSILKTAMQRLCLSARAYDRILKVSRTIADLDNSEHIEVRHLAEAIQYRSLDRENWGM
;
A
#
# COMPACT_ATOMS: atom_id res chain seq x y z
N ALA A 1 6.53 -2.44 -35.19
CA ALA A 1 7.54 -2.98 -34.27
C ALA A 1 7.38 -2.32 -32.91
N ARG A 2 7.02 -3.08 -31.84
CA ARG A 2 7.04 -2.61 -30.46
C ARG A 2 8.46 -2.79 -29.96
N PHE A 3 9.16 -1.69 -29.65
CA PHE A 3 10.41 -1.74 -28.91
C PHE A 3 10.08 -2.00 -27.42
N THR A 4 10.43 -3.15 -26.91
CA THR A 4 10.47 -3.42 -25.47
C THR A 4 11.90 -3.16 -25.01
N GLY A 5 12.18 -1.93 -24.60
CA GLY A 5 13.42 -1.58 -23.93
C GLY A 5 13.31 -2.00 -22.45
N GLY A 6 14.11 -2.95 -21.99
CA GLY A 6 14.25 -3.25 -20.57
C GLY A 6 15.11 -2.19 -19.89
N ILE A 7 14.61 -1.50 -18.87
CA ILE A 7 15.39 -0.63 -17.99
C ILE A 7 15.84 -1.49 -16.80
N SER A 8 17.12 -1.79 -16.69
CA SER A 8 17.65 -2.41 -15.48
C SER A 8 17.82 -1.32 -14.42
N GLY A 9 16.98 -1.36 -13.39
CA GLY A 9 17.01 -0.39 -12.31
C GLY A 9 15.89 -0.62 -11.31
N ARG A 10 16.02 -0.02 -10.13
CA ARG A 10 14.95 -0.01 -9.12
C ARG A 10 14.07 1.20 -9.38
N LEU A 11 12.77 0.96 -9.58
CA LEU A 11 11.79 1.99 -9.87
C LEU A 11 10.91 2.21 -8.64
N TYR A 12 10.74 3.46 -8.25
CA TYR A 12 9.66 3.90 -7.37
C TYR A 12 8.57 4.52 -8.24
N ALA A 13 7.36 3.98 -8.19
CA ALA A 13 6.21 4.49 -8.94
C ALA A 13 5.14 5.00 -7.98
N CYS A 14 4.70 6.24 -8.20
CA CYS A 14 3.52 6.82 -7.56
C CYS A 14 2.56 7.27 -8.66
N GLY A 15 1.30 6.87 -8.54
CA GLY A 15 0.27 7.21 -9.52
C GLY A 15 -1.04 7.59 -8.86
N SER A 16 -1.86 8.34 -9.56
CA SER A 16 -3.24 8.62 -9.17
C SER A 16 -4.17 8.41 -10.36
N MET A 17 -5.39 8.00 -10.09
CA MET A 17 -6.44 7.89 -11.09
C MET A 17 -7.80 8.24 -10.49
N ASN A 18 -8.70 8.69 -11.33
CA ASN A 18 -10.09 8.86 -10.92
C ASN A 18 -10.79 7.49 -10.80
N PRO A 19 -11.88 7.37 -10.02
CA PRO A 19 -12.61 6.12 -9.87
C PRO A 19 -13.43 5.74 -11.12
N CYS A 20 -13.70 6.72 -12.03
CA CYS A 20 -14.43 6.50 -13.28
C CYS A 20 -14.14 7.63 -14.29
N PRO A 21 -14.60 7.55 -15.55
CA PRO A 21 -14.38 8.61 -16.54
C PRO A 21 -14.89 10.00 -16.13
N CYS A 22 -16.01 10.11 -15.40
CA CYS A 22 -16.51 11.40 -14.91
C CYS A 22 -15.92 11.83 -13.57
N GLY A 23 -15.22 10.93 -12.84
CA GLY A 23 -14.56 11.22 -11.56
C GLY A 23 -15.47 11.12 -10.33
N TYR A 24 -16.78 10.85 -10.47
CA TYR A 24 -17.76 10.94 -9.38
C TYR A 24 -18.31 9.58 -8.93
N TYR A 25 -17.71 8.47 -9.29
CA TYR A 25 -18.10 7.17 -8.78
C TYR A 25 -17.87 7.10 -7.27
N ASN A 26 -18.87 6.69 -6.52
CA ASN A 26 -18.91 6.70 -5.04
C ASN A 26 -18.68 8.09 -4.38
N HIS A 27 -18.92 9.19 -5.12
CA HIS A 27 -18.87 10.52 -4.53
C HIS A 27 -20.07 10.77 -3.63
N PRO A 28 -19.91 11.27 -2.38
CA PRO A 28 -21.01 11.44 -1.44
C PRO A 28 -22.06 12.46 -1.92
N ASP A 29 -21.64 13.57 -2.56
CA ASP A 29 -22.49 14.71 -2.86
C ASP A 29 -22.83 14.86 -4.36
N ARG A 30 -22.23 14.03 -5.23
CA ARG A 30 -22.43 14.18 -6.69
C ARG A 30 -22.70 12.83 -7.32
N PRO A 31 -23.80 12.71 -8.12
CA PRO A 31 -24.10 11.45 -8.80
C PRO A 31 -23.09 11.16 -9.92
N CYS A 32 -22.69 9.93 -10.04
CA CYS A 32 -21.91 9.44 -11.16
C CYS A 32 -22.81 9.33 -12.41
N LEU A 33 -22.38 9.91 -13.53
CA LEU A 33 -23.11 9.85 -14.81
C LEU A 33 -22.65 8.70 -15.70
N CYS A 34 -21.68 7.91 -15.28
CA CYS A 34 -21.19 6.78 -16.04
C CYS A 34 -22.10 5.57 -15.90
N SER A 35 -22.35 4.86 -17.00
CA SER A 35 -22.99 3.55 -16.91
C SER A 35 -22.10 2.55 -16.15
N PRO A 36 -22.67 1.53 -15.49
CA PRO A 36 -21.88 0.51 -14.77
C PRO A 36 -20.82 -0.13 -15.66
N GLY A 37 -21.16 -0.44 -16.92
CA GLY A 37 -20.20 -1.01 -17.88
C GLY A 37 -19.07 -0.04 -18.26
N ALA A 38 -19.30 1.27 -18.27
CA ALA A 38 -18.25 2.26 -18.50
C ALA A 38 -17.29 2.37 -17.32
N VAL A 39 -17.80 2.31 -16.09
CA VAL A 39 -16.99 2.25 -14.86
C VAL A 39 -16.10 1.01 -14.87
N GLN A 40 -16.70 -0.17 -15.07
CA GLN A 40 -15.97 -1.44 -15.12
C GLN A 40 -14.88 -1.45 -16.19
N LYS A 41 -15.19 -0.99 -17.40
CA LYS A 41 -14.21 -0.91 -18.49
C LYS A 41 -13.07 0.06 -18.17
N TYR A 42 -13.35 1.13 -17.43
CA TYR A 42 -12.33 2.09 -17.02
C TYR A 42 -11.42 1.50 -15.95
N MET A 43 -11.98 0.87 -14.92
CA MET A 43 -11.22 0.24 -13.83
C MET A 43 -10.38 -0.93 -14.35
N ASN A 44 -10.88 -1.74 -15.26
CA ASN A 44 -10.17 -2.87 -15.88
C ASN A 44 -8.94 -2.47 -16.72
N ARG A 45 -8.67 -1.18 -16.91
CA ARG A 45 -7.39 -0.73 -17.51
C ARG A 45 -6.20 -1.05 -16.62
N ILE A 46 -6.41 -1.13 -15.30
CA ILE A 46 -5.42 -1.65 -14.37
C ILE A 46 -5.67 -3.14 -14.20
N SER A 47 -4.76 -3.96 -14.70
CA SER A 47 -4.89 -5.41 -14.60
C SER A 47 -4.68 -5.91 -13.16
N GLY A 48 -5.35 -7.01 -12.79
CA GLY A 48 -5.16 -7.65 -11.49
C GLY A 48 -3.67 -7.94 -11.17
N PRO A 49 -2.88 -8.51 -12.11
CA PRO A 49 -1.44 -8.70 -11.89
C PRO A 49 -0.65 -7.42 -11.66
N LEU A 50 -1.12 -6.26 -12.12
CA LEU A 50 -0.50 -4.96 -11.81
C LEU A 50 -0.88 -4.51 -10.41
N LEU A 51 -2.16 -4.63 -10.02
CA LEU A 51 -2.62 -4.34 -8.66
C LEU A 51 -1.85 -5.18 -7.62
N ASP A 52 -1.66 -6.47 -7.87
CA ASP A 52 -0.86 -7.35 -7.01
C ASP A 52 0.58 -6.86 -6.79
N ARG A 53 1.12 -6.05 -7.72
CA ARG A 53 2.49 -5.52 -7.65
C ARG A 53 2.59 -4.14 -6.99
N ILE A 54 1.49 -3.44 -6.83
CA ILE A 54 1.44 -2.16 -6.11
C ILE A 54 1.49 -2.46 -4.62
N ASP A 55 2.36 -1.80 -3.87
CA ASP A 55 2.55 -2.06 -2.45
C ASP A 55 1.44 -1.43 -1.60
N ILE A 56 1.01 -0.22 -1.94
CA ILE A 56 0.04 0.60 -1.18
C ILE A 56 -1.01 1.14 -2.15
N GLN A 57 -2.27 0.93 -1.81
CA GLN A 57 -3.43 1.45 -2.52
C GLN A 57 -4.28 2.27 -1.54
N ILE A 58 -4.64 3.49 -1.93
CA ILE A 58 -5.38 4.42 -1.06
C ILE A 58 -6.55 4.99 -1.86
N GLU A 59 -7.75 4.89 -1.30
CA GLU A 59 -8.91 5.62 -1.77
C GLU A 59 -8.94 7.00 -1.09
N ILE A 60 -9.00 8.06 -1.91
CA ILE A 60 -9.07 9.44 -1.41
C ILE A 60 -10.51 9.91 -1.56
N VAL A 61 -11.15 10.18 -0.44
CA VAL A 61 -12.48 10.78 -0.39
C VAL A 61 -12.39 12.31 -0.50
N PRO A 62 -13.41 12.98 -1.07
CA PRO A 62 -13.47 14.43 -1.12
C PRO A 62 -13.40 15.04 0.28
N VAL A 63 -12.65 16.12 0.42
CA VAL A 63 -12.54 16.87 1.68
C VAL A 63 -13.73 17.80 1.79
N PRO A 64 -14.54 17.76 2.87
CA PRO A 64 -15.63 18.68 3.11
C PRO A 64 -15.14 20.14 3.15
N PHE A 65 -15.98 21.08 2.69
CA PHE A 65 -15.61 22.49 2.62
C PHE A 65 -15.21 23.05 3.99
N GLU A 66 -15.88 22.61 5.04
CA GLU A 66 -15.60 23.00 6.44
C GLU A 66 -14.15 22.72 6.81
N LYS A 67 -13.64 21.52 6.46
CA LYS A 67 -12.24 21.14 6.71
C LYS A 67 -11.23 21.91 5.85
N ILE A 68 -11.66 22.38 4.67
CA ILE A 68 -10.78 23.20 3.81
C ILE A 68 -10.69 24.63 4.37
N SER A 69 -11.81 25.14 4.92
CA SER A 69 -11.89 26.49 5.50
C SER A 69 -11.31 26.59 6.90
N GLU A 70 -11.23 25.47 7.64
CA GLU A 70 -10.55 25.43 8.93
C GLU A 70 -9.04 25.59 8.71
N GLN A 71 -8.46 26.63 9.35
CA GLN A 71 -7.00 26.86 9.36
C GLN A 71 -6.27 25.86 10.29
N GLN A 72 -6.70 24.59 10.35
CA GLN A 72 -5.94 23.58 11.06
C GLN A 72 -4.65 23.30 10.28
N LEU A 73 -3.55 23.67 10.92
CA LEU A 73 -2.22 23.37 10.40
C LEU A 73 -2.04 21.85 10.34
N SER A 74 -1.88 21.32 9.13
CA SER A 74 -1.48 19.92 8.93
C SER A 74 -0.11 19.67 9.58
N GLU A 75 0.20 18.40 9.85
CA GLU A 75 1.51 18.01 10.35
C GLU A 75 2.62 18.58 9.44
N PRO A 76 3.62 19.30 9.99
CA PRO A 76 4.67 19.91 9.18
C PRO A 76 5.57 18.83 8.56
N SER A 77 6.05 19.07 7.36
CA SER A 77 6.92 18.13 6.62
C SER A 77 8.19 17.77 7.37
N ILE A 78 8.69 18.63 8.27
CA ILE A 78 9.86 18.34 9.09
C ILE A 78 9.61 17.20 10.08
N ALA A 79 8.44 17.17 10.72
CA ALA A 79 8.08 16.09 11.64
C ALA A 79 7.94 14.75 10.92
N ILE A 80 7.31 14.75 9.73
CA ILE A 80 7.22 13.58 8.86
C ILE A 80 8.62 13.09 8.47
N ARG A 81 9.50 14.02 8.05
CA ARG A 81 10.88 13.70 7.66
C ARG A 81 11.67 13.06 8.79
N GLU A 82 11.58 13.59 10.00
CA GLU A 82 12.28 13.04 11.16
C GLU A 82 11.85 11.60 11.48
N ARG A 83 10.54 11.32 11.41
CA ARG A 83 9.98 9.98 11.58
C ARG A 83 10.49 9.01 10.52
N VAL A 84 10.53 9.44 9.27
CA VAL A 84 11.07 8.65 8.16
C VAL A 84 12.56 8.38 8.32
N ILE A 85 13.36 9.37 8.73
CA ILE A 85 14.81 9.21 8.95
C ILE A 85 15.07 8.17 10.06
N LYS A 86 14.30 8.21 11.16
CA LYS A 86 14.42 7.21 12.25
C LYS A 86 14.15 5.79 11.74
N ALA A 87 13.04 5.60 11.00
CA ALA A 87 12.71 4.31 10.42
C ALA A 87 13.78 3.81 9.43
N ARG A 88 14.32 4.71 8.61
CA ARG A 88 15.41 4.39 7.67
C ARG A 88 16.68 3.95 8.39
N ALA A 89 17.05 4.61 9.47
CA ALA A 89 18.21 4.24 10.29
C ALA A 89 18.05 2.83 10.91
N ILE A 90 16.83 2.43 11.30
CA ILE A 90 16.54 1.08 11.76
C ILE A 90 16.78 0.06 10.63
N GLN A 91 16.29 0.35 9.42
CA GLN A 91 16.45 -0.53 8.27
C GLN A 91 17.91 -0.64 7.84
N GLU A 92 18.63 0.45 7.84
CA GLU A 92 20.07 0.50 7.52
C GLU A 92 20.89 -0.41 8.45
N ARG A 93 20.64 -0.32 9.76
CA ARG A 93 21.26 -1.21 10.76
C ARG A 93 20.87 -2.67 10.55
N ARG A 94 19.58 -2.95 10.28
CA ARG A 94 19.06 -4.30 10.02
C ARG A 94 19.74 -4.97 8.84
N PHE A 95 20.01 -4.21 7.80
CA PHE A 95 20.57 -4.75 6.55
C PHE A 95 22.05 -4.49 6.34
N ALA A 96 22.76 -3.98 7.35
CA ALA A 96 24.20 -3.63 7.24
C ALA A 96 25.08 -4.82 6.77
N ALA A 97 24.69 -6.07 7.09
CA ALA A 97 25.40 -7.27 6.68
C ALA A 97 24.98 -7.82 5.29
N TYR A 98 24.05 -7.17 4.60
CA TYR A 98 23.47 -7.67 3.33
C TYR A 98 23.79 -6.70 2.19
N GLU A 99 24.68 -7.09 1.30
CA GLU A 99 25.04 -6.28 0.15
C GLU A 99 23.84 -6.02 -0.78
N GLY A 100 23.65 -4.78 -1.18
CA GLY A 100 22.59 -4.36 -2.10
C GLY A 100 21.17 -4.30 -1.51
N ILE A 101 21.00 -4.48 -0.19
CA ILE A 101 19.70 -4.37 0.51
C ILE A 101 19.78 -3.21 1.49
N TYR A 102 18.92 -2.21 1.29
CA TYR A 102 18.92 -0.95 2.06
C TYR A 102 17.56 -0.66 2.74
N CYS A 103 16.51 -1.40 2.40
CA CYS A 103 15.19 -1.19 2.98
C CYS A 103 14.32 -2.45 2.92
N ASN A 104 13.24 -2.46 3.70
CA ASN A 104 12.33 -3.60 3.80
C ASN A 104 11.72 -4.02 2.45
N ALA A 105 11.46 -3.08 1.53
CA ALA A 105 10.93 -3.38 0.21
C ALA A 105 11.83 -4.31 -0.61
N GLN A 106 13.13 -4.35 -0.31
CA GLN A 106 14.13 -5.15 -1.02
C GLN A 106 14.34 -6.53 -0.41
N MET A 107 13.69 -6.86 0.71
CA MET A 107 13.77 -8.20 1.31
C MET A 107 13.36 -9.28 0.30
N ASN A 108 14.17 -10.32 0.20
CA ASN A 108 13.79 -11.58 -0.42
C ASN A 108 13.01 -12.46 0.57
N SER A 109 12.51 -13.60 0.13
CA SER A 109 11.72 -14.51 0.99
C SER A 109 12.48 -14.96 2.25
N LYS A 110 13.79 -15.18 2.17
CA LYS A 110 14.60 -15.56 3.34
C LYS A 110 14.61 -14.46 4.40
N LEU A 111 14.81 -13.22 4.00
CA LEU A 111 14.82 -12.06 4.89
C LEU A 111 13.43 -11.73 5.43
N LEU A 112 12.38 -11.99 4.65
CA LEU A 112 10.99 -11.88 5.10
C LEU A 112 10.73 -12.83 6.27
N HIS A 113 11.10 -14.08 6.14
CA HIS A 113 10.97 -15.08 7.22
C HIS A 113 11.86 -14.80 8.43
N GLN A 114 12.88 -13.97 8.30
CA GLN A 114 13.76 -13.59 9.41
C GLN A 114 13.29 -12.32 10.13
N TYR A 115 12.85 -11.29 9.39
CA TYR A 115 12.62 -9.94 9.93
C TYR A 115 11.16 -9.49 9.92
N ALA A 116 10.29 -10.20 9.22
CA ALA A 116 8.88 -9.82 9.07
C ALA A 116 7.95 -10.96 9.51
N VAL A 117 8.21 -11.51 10.70
CA VAL A 117 7.43 -12.62 11.28
C VAL A 117 6.40 -12.05 12.23
N PRO A 118 5.09 -12.19 11.93
CA PRO A 118 4.02 -11.89 12.86
C PRO A 118 3.94 -12.93 13.98
N ASP A 119 3.34 -12.55 15.09
CA ASP A 119 2.95 -13.49 16.15
C ASP A 119 1.75 -14.37 15.72
N ALA A 120 1.32 -15.29 16.58
CA ALA A 120 0.19 -16.18 16.31
C ALA A 120 -1.11 -15.42 16.02
N SER A 121 -1.35 -14.32 16.72
CA SER A 121 -2.52 -13.46 16.54
C SER A 121 -2.49 -12.74 15.19
N GLY A 122 -1.33 -12.21 14.83
CA GLY A 122 -1.10 -11.56 13.54
C GLY A 122 -1.23 -12.54 12.37
N LEU A 123 -0.72 -13.76 12.50
CA LEU A 123 -0.90 -14.80 11.48
C LEU A 123 -2.37 -15.17 11.29
N SER A 124 -3.17 -15.23 12.37
CA SER A 124 -4.62 -15.49 12.28
C SER A 124 -5.35 -14.41 11.50
N ILE A 125 -5.06 -13.13 11.79
CA ILE A 125 -5.66 -11.99 11.06
C ILE A 125 -5.23 -12.00 9.59
N LEU A 126 -3.96 -12.22 9.33
CA LEU A 126 -3.44 -12.28 7.97
C LEU A 126 -4.07 -13.41 7.17
N LYS A 127 -4.22 -14.60 7.76
CA LYS A 127 -4.93 -15.74 7.15
C LYS A 127 -6.37 -15.38 6.79
N THR A 128 -7.10 -14.75 7.72
CA THR A 128 -8.48 -14.31 7.50
C THR A 128 -8.57 -13.30 6.36
N ALA A 129 -7.66 -12.31 6.33
CA ALA A 129 -7.60 -11.31 5.26
C ALA A 129 -7.30 -11.94 3.90
N MET A 130 -6.31 -12.85 3.84
CA MET A 130 -5.97 -13.59 2.61
C MET A 130 -7.18 -14.34 2.04
N GLN A 131 -7.97 -14.98 2.89
CA GLN A 131 -9.17 -15.71 2.48
C GLN A 131 -10.30 -14.78 2.04
N ARG A 132 -10.59 -13.73 2.84
CA ARG A 132 -11.70 -12.80 2.55
C ARG A 132 -11.46 -11.94 1.32
N LEU A 133 -10.25 -11.46 1.14
CA LEU A 133 -9.86 -10.58 0.03
C LEU A 133 -9.27 -11.35 -1.17
N CYS A 134 -9.34 -12.69 -1.15
CA CYS A 134 -8.80 -13.54 -2.22
C CYS A 134 -7.37 -13.14 -2.67
N LEU A 135 -6.51 -12.78 -1.70
CA LEU A 135 -5.18 -12.23 -1.98
C LEU A 135 -4.20 -13.30 -2.47
N SER A 136 -3.31 -12.89 -3.35
CA SER A 136 -2.26 -13.77 -3.88
C SER A 136 -1.08 -13.93 -2.90
N ALA A 137 -0.21 -14.93 -3.13
CA ALA A 137 1.04 -15.08 -2.39
C ALA A 137 1.95 -13.83 -2.51
N ARG A 138 1.89 -13.11 -3.64
CA ARG A 138 2.62 -11.85 -3.80
C ARG A 138 2.08 -10.75 -2.89
N ALA A 139 0.76 -10.68 -2.73
CA ALA A 139 0.13 -9.75 -1.81
C ALA A 139 0.52 -10.05 -0.36
N TYR A 140 0.63 -11.32 0.02
CA TYR A 140 1.13 -11.75 1.32
C TYR A 140 2.52 -11.18 1.62
N ASP A 141 3.49 -11.39 0.73
CA ASP A 141 4.85 -10.86 0.90
C ASP A 141 4.87 -9.33 1.02
N ARG A 142 4.01 -8.63 0.26
CA ARG A 142 3.92 -7.17 0.31
C ARG A 142 3.31 -6.68 1.62
N ILE A 143 2.25 -7.32 2.10
CA ILE A 143 1.67 -7.01 3.41
C ILE A 143 2.73 -7.12 4.50
N LEU A 144 3.54 -8.18 4.51
CA LEU A 144 4.60 -8.35 5.48
C LEU A 144 5.68 -7.25 5.38
N LYS A 145 6.10 -6.87 4.18
CA LYS A 145 7.07 -5.77 3.97
C LYS A 145 6.53 -4.42 4.45
N VAL A 146 5.27 -4.14 4.16
CA VAL A 146 4.59 -2.91 4.60
C VAL A 146 4.41 -2.93 6.11
N SER A 147 3.93 -4.03 6.70
CA SER A 147 3.78 -4.18 8.16
C SER A 147 5.10 -3.97 8.90
N ARG A 148 6.22 -4.54 8.39
CA ARG A 148 7.54 -4.30 8.96
C ARG A 148 7.93 -2.83 8.88
N THR A 149 7.59 -2.14 7.80
CA THR A 149 7.89 -0.73 7.63
C THR A 149 7.05 0.15 8.57
N ILE A 150 5.77 -0.18 8.76
CA ILE A 150 4.90 0.49 9.74
C ILE A 150 5.45 0.30 11.16
N ALA A 151 5.86 -0.93 11.51
CA ALA A 151 6.46 -1.21 12.80
C ALA A 151 7.79 -0.44 13.02
N ASP A 152 8.61 -0.26 11.96
CA ASP A 152 9.82 0.57 12.03
C ASP A 152 9.49 2.06 12.24
N LEU A 153 8.42 2.56 11.61
CA LEU A 153 7.92 3.93 11.81
C LEU A 153 7.40 4.15 13.24
N ASP A 154 6.85 3.10 13.84
CA ASP A 154 6.36 3.09 15.23
C ASP A 154 7.48 2.76 16.24
N ASN A 155 8.71 2.58 15.77
CA ASN A 155 9.86 2.16 16.57
C ASN A 155 9.62 0.85 17.34
N SER A 156 8.79 -0.05 16.81
CA SER A 156 8.48 -1.35 17.37
C SER A 156 9.46 -2.42 16.87
N GLU A 157 10.00 -3.23 17.77
CA GLU A 157 10.87 -4.34 17.43
C GLU A 157 10.10 -5.47 16.73
N HIS A 158 8.85 -5.69 17.13
CA HIS A 158 8.00 -6.76 16.60
C HIS A 158 6.88 -6.19 15.73
N ILE A 159 6.39 -7.03 14.80
CA ILE A 159 5.18 -6.72 14.04
C ILE A 159 3.98 -7.08 14.90
N GLU A 160 3.26 -6.06 15.35
CA GLU A 160 2.03 -6.22 16.11
C GLU A 160 0.80 -6.29 15.20
N VAL A 161 -0.32 -6.76 15.75
CA VAL A 161 -1.60 -6.86 15.04
C VAL A 161 -2.03 -5.55 14.37
N ARG A 162 -1.80 -4.39 15.03
CA ARG A 162 -2.14 -3.07 14.48
C ARG A 162 -1.37 -2.76 13.21
N HIS A 163 -0.08 -3.12 13.14
CA HIS A 163 0.75 -2.90 11.94
C HIS A 163 0.29 -3.75 10.75
N LEU A 164 -0.15 -4.99 11.04
CA LEU A 164 -0.75 -5.85 10.03
C LEU A 164 -2.10 -5.36 9.56
N ALA A 165 -2.96 -4.94 10.48
CA ALA A 165 -4.28 -4.41 10.16
C ALA A 165 -4.18 -3.21 9.22
N GLU A 166 -3.28 -2.27 9.52
CA GLU A 166 -3.00 -1.11 8.65
C GLU A 166 -2.47 -1.53 7.28
N ALA A 167 -1.50 -2.45 7.24
CA ALA A 167 -0.95 -2.94 5.97
C ALA A 167 -1.99 -3.67 5.11
N ILE A 168 -2.93 -4.39 5.72
CA ILE A 168 -4.05 -5.04 5.03
C ILE A 168 -5.01 -4.00 4.45
N GLN A 169 -5.28 -2.90 5.18
CA GLN A 169 -6.15 -1.81 4.67
C GLN A 169 -5.62 -1.22 3.37
N TYR A 170 -4.29 -1.13 3.20
CA TYR A 170 -3.68 -0.68 1.94
C TYR A 170 -3.83 -1.65 0.78
N ARG A 171 -4.51 -2.79 1.00
CA ARG A 171 -4.85 -3.80 -0.01
C ARG A 171 -6.37 -3.98 -0.19
N SER A 172 -7.17 -3.10 0.40
CA SER A 172 -8.65 -3.18 0.38
C SER A 172 -9.24 -3.01 -1.02
N LEU A 173 -8.51 -2.43 -1.96
CA LEU A 173 -8.94 -2.26 -3.34
C LEU A 173 -8.59 -3.46 -4.24
N ASP A 174 -7.95 -4.50 -3.69
CA ASP A 174 -7.64 -5.71 -4.45
C ASP A 174 -8.93 -6.50 -4.77
N ARG A 175 -9.25 -6.58 -6.06
CA ARG A 175 -10.18 -7.48 -6.75
C ARG A 175 -11.69 -7.35 -6.49
N GLU A 176 -12.23 -7.50 -5.27
CA GLU A 176 -13.68 -7.57 -5.09
C GLU A 176 -14.38 -6.22 -5.11
N ASN A 177 -13.70 -5.16 -4.70
CA ASN A 177 -14.24 -3.80 -4.70
C ASN A 177 -13.79 -2.95 -5.90
N TRP A 178 -12.97 -3.53 -6.78
CA TRP A 178 -12.46 -2.80 -7.93
C TRP A 178 -13.49 -2.83 -9.06
N GLY A 179 -14.28 -1.76 -9.12
CA GLY A 179 -15.25 -1.57 -10.20
C GLY A 179 -16.63 -2.20 -9.97
N MET A 180 -17.00 -2.58 -8.73
CA MET A 180 -18.36 -2.92 -8.38
C MET A 180 -19.18 -1.67 -8.02
#